data_726347780b2c8d4a55be3e9e8ab29447
#
_entry.id   726347780b2c8d4a55be3e9e8ab29447
#
_cell.length_a   1.000
_cell.length_b   1.000
_cell.length_c   1.000
_cell.angle_alpha   90.00
_cell.angle_beta   90.00
_cell.angle_gamma   90.00
#
_symmetry.space_group_name_H-M   'P 1'
#
loop_
_entity.id
_entity.type
_entity.pdbx_description
1 polymer ?
#
loop_
_entity_poly.entity_id
_entity_poly.type
_entity_poly.pdbx_seq_one_letter_code
_entity_poly.pdbx_strand_id
1 'polypeptide(L)'
;LAPLLATVATAACAPLIGQGAMAPAPLGPPGWRAARAAYGADPRQTLSFYRPAAASRLPILIVLPEGAPEAVDERAARDLAEGGFIVVLADRRAAPDSPHPAFIGDAATAVAWAKTRADDLGGDAGRIGVLGLGEGGRAALMLALDRRYLAAAGAPAAVRAAAALGAYPGPDATFTDPSAYGGASDSAPVWRGAAGDLAGAVAFLREALA
;
A
#
# COMPACT_ATOMS: atom_id res chain seq x y z
N LEU A 1 -30.81 55.88 2.81
CA LEU A 1 -29.79 55.23 1.99
C LEU A 1 -28.84 54.45 2.91
N ALA A 2 -29.02 53.13 2.99
CA ALA A 2 -28.14 52.24 3.70
C ALA A 2 -27.31 51.43 2.65
N PRO A 3 -26.01 51.26 2.81
CA PRO A 3 -25.23 50.46 1.89
C PRO A 3 -25.38 48.96 2.24
N LEU A 4 -25.71 48.18 1.22
CA LEU A 4 -25.64 46.73 1.25
C LEU A 4 -24.15 46.32 1.33
N LEU A 5 -23.74 45.67 2.43
CA LEU A 5 -22.49 44.95 2.53
C LEU A 5 -22.68 43.55 1.91
N ALA A 6 -22.12 43.38 0.73
CA ALA A 6 -21.99 42.05 0.12
C ALA A 6 -20.88 41.25 0.81
N THR A 7 -21.27 40.23 1.59
CA THR A 7 -20.34 39.25 2.11
C THR A 7 -19.92 38.30 0.99
N VAL A 8 -18.69 38.41 0.55
CA VAL A 8 -18.06 37.44 -0.35
C VAL A 8 -17.75 36.20 0.47
N ALA A 9 -18.53 35.14 0.24
CA ALA A 9 -18.23 33.81 0.77
C ALA A 9 -17.04 33.24 0.00
N THR A 10 -15.88 33.21 0.63
CA THR A 10 -14.73 32.42 0.15
C THR A 10 -15.06 30.95 0.30
N ALA A 11 -15.38 30.28 -0.79
CA ALA A 11 -15.49 28.85 -0.86
C ALA A 11 -14.09 28.25 -0.62
N ALA A 12 -13.84 27.77 0.59
CA ALA A 12 -12.68 26.95 0.88
C ALA A 12 -12.80 25.65 0.07
N CYS A 13 -11.93 25.47 -0.87
CA CYS A 13 -11.76 24.25 -1.63
C CYS A 13 -11.22 23.17 -0.65
N ALA A 14 -12.11 22.44 0.00
CA ALA A 14 -11.73 21.26 0.76
C ALA A 14 -11.33 20.18 -0.25
N PRO A 15 -10.18 19.50 -0.06
CA PRO A 15 -9.83 18.37 -0.88
C PRO A 15 -10.88 17.27 -0.69
N LEU A 16 -11.53 16.86 -1.77
CA LEU A 16 -12.40 15.69 -1.81
C LEU A 16 -11.57 14.42 -1.72
N ILE A 17 -10.97 14.17 -0.56
CA ILE A 17 -10.57 12.83 -0.17
C ILE A 17 -11.85 12.18 0.31
N GLY A 18 -12.44 11.33 -0.55
CA GLY A 18 -13.63 10.57 -0.19
C GLY A 18 -13.41 9.86 1.14
N GLN A 19 -14.09 10.30 2.16
CA GLN A 19 -14.22 9.58 3.42
C GLN A 19 -15.11 8.37 3.18
N GLY A 20 -14.55 7.33 2.55
CA GLY A 20 -15.19 6.03 2.54
C GLY A 20 -15.35 5.59 3.99
N ALA A 21 -16.58 5.64 4.49
CA ALA A 21 -16.88 5.13 5.80
C ALA A 21 -16.38 3.68 5.90
N MET A 22 -15.51 3.45 6.86
CA MET A 22 -15.04 2.10 7.20
C MET A 22 -16.26 1.34 7.75
N ALA A 23 -16.92 0.54 6.91
CA ALA A 23 -18.00 -0.32 7.34
C ALA A 23 -17.42 -1.46 8.19
N PRO A 24 -17.77 -1.57 9.46
CA PRO A 24 -17.30 -2.68 10.28
C PRO A 24 -18.19 -3.88 10.02
N ALA A 25 -17.75 -4.79 9.16
CA ALA A 25 -18.22 -6.15 9.19
C ALA A 25 -17.15 -7.00 9.85
N PRO A 26 -17.41 -7.73 10.95
CA PRO A 26 -16.44 -8.64 11.53
C PRO A 26 -16.34 -9.89 10.64
N LEU A 27 -15.50 -9.83 9.66
CA LEU A 27 -15.12 -10.98 8.85
C LEU A 27 -13.84 -11.57 9.46
N GLY A 28 -14.00 -12.46 10.44
CA GLY A 28 -12.85 -13.17 11.00
C GLY A 28 -13.20 -13.96 12.27
N PRO A 29 -12.41 -14.98 12.61
CA PRO A 29 -12.55 -15.72 13.84
C PRO A 29 -12.38 -14.78 15.06
N PRO A 30 -12.78 -15.22 16.26
CA PRO A 30 -12.57 -14.45 17.49
C PRO A 30 -11.12 -14.00 17.63
N GLY A 31 -10.89 -12.73 17.92
CA GLY A 31 -9.54 -12.17 18.05
C GLY A 31 -8.99 -11.46 16.80
N TRP A 32 -9.70 -11.48 15.68
CA TRP A 32 -9.31 -10.85 14.43
C TRP A 32 -10.32 -9.79 13.98
N ARG A 33 -9.82 -8.83 13.21
CA ARG A 33 -10.65 -7.86 12.50
C ARG A 33 -10.23 -7.83 11.05
N ALA A 34 -11.23 -7.94 10.16
CA ALA A 34 -11.04 -7.72 8.73
C ALA A 34 -12.13 -6.76 8.25
N ALA A 35 -11.80 -5.88 7.32
CA ALA A 35 -12.77 -5.02 6.67
C ALA A 35 -12.23 -4.61 5.29
N ARG A 36 -13.15 -4.09 4.46
CA ARG A 36 -12.84 -3.55 3.14
C ARG A 36 -13.09 -2.04 3.12
N ALA A 37 -12.25 -1.31 2.39
CA ALA A 37 -12.39 0.14 2.20
C ALA A 37 -11.98 0.54 0.79
N ALA A 38 -12.52 1.66 0.32
CA ALA A 38 -12.03 2.31 -0.89
C ALA A 38 -10.89 3.26 -0.54
N TYR A 39 -9.83 3.28 -1.34
CA TYR A 39 -8.73 4.22 -1.22
C TYR A 39 -8.71 5.25 -2.36
N GLY A 40 -9.56 5.09 -3.36
CA GLY A 40 -9.72 5.99 -4.49
C GLY A 40 -11.15 5.97 -5.05
N ALA A 41 -11.37 6.68 -6.15
CA ALA A 41 -12.68 6.83 -6.77
C ALA A 41 -13.06 5.69 -7.73
N ASP A 42 -12.06 4.97 -8.25
CA ASP A 42 -12.30 3.84 -9.16
C ASP A 42 -12.78 2.62 -8.37
N PRO A 43 -13.75 1.83 -8.88
CA PRO A 43 -14.24 0.62 -8.20
C PRO A 43 -13.15 -0.41 -7.88
N ARG A 44 -12.05 -0.41 -8.60
CA ARG A 44 -10.89 -1.27 -8.34
C ARG A 44 -9.90 -0.69 -7.32
N GLN A 45 -10.05 0.57 -6.96
CA GLN A 45 -9.23 1.20 -5.93
C GLN A 45 -9.78 0.87 -4.54
N THR A 46 -9.80 -0.41 -4.21
CA THR A 46 -10.25 -0.95 -2.92
C THR A 46 -9.13 -1.72 -2.22
N LEU A 47 -9.28 -1.90 -0.94
CA LEU A 47 -8.36 -2.72 -0.14
C LEU A 47 -9.14 -3.50 0.91
N SER A 48 -8.57 -4.64 1.30
CA SER A 48 -9.01 -5.41 2.46
C SER A 48 -7.88 -5.41 3.49
N PHE A 49 -8.19 -5.25 4.76
CA PHE A 49 -7.17 -5.33 5.78
C PHE A 49 -7.48 -6.42 6.82
N TYR A 50 -6.43 -7.00 7.36
CA TYR A 50 -6.45 -8.08 8.34
C TYR A 50 -5.54 -7.70 9.50
N ARG A 51 -6.05 -7.73 10.71
CA ARG A 51 -5.27 -7.40 11.90
C ARG A 51 -5.75 -8.13 13.15
N PRO A 52 -4.88 -8.39 14.14
CA PRO A 52 -5.31 -8.80 15.46
C PRO A 52 -6.25 -7.75 16.08
N ALA A 53 -7.26 -8.18 16.83
CA ALA A 53 -8.20 -7.27 17.49
C ALA A 53 -7.50 -6.34 18.50
N ALA A 54 -6.43 -6.84 19.13
CA ALA A 54 -5.60 -6.10 20.08
C ALA A 54 -4.36 -5.48 19.43
N ALA A 55 -4.37 -5.23 18.11
CA ALA A 55 -3.24 -4.63 17.41
C ALA A 55 -2.93 -3.24 18.00
N SER A 56 -1.65 -3.02 18.32
CA SER A 56 -1.13 -1.74 18.81
C SER A 56 0.27 -1.54 18.28
N ARG A 57 0.47 -0.46 17.51
CA ARG A 57 1.75 -0.07 16.91
C ARG A 57 2.46 -1.20 16.13
N LEU A 58 1.68 -2.06 15.46
CA LEU A 58 2.24 -3.10 14.59
C LEU A 58 2.74 -2.50 13.27
N PRO A 59 3.77 -3.07 12.64
CA PRO A 59 4.14 -2.71 11.28
C PRO A 59 3.00 -3.01 10.31
N ILE A 60 2.83 -2.16 9.31
CA ILE A 60 1.81 -2.32 8.26
C ILE A 60 2.47 -2.91 7.02
N LEU A 61 1.93 -4.00 6.53
CA LEU A 61 2.36 -4.66 5.31
C LEU A 61 1.32 -4.48 4.20
N ILE A 62 1.67 -3.70 3.20
CA ILE A 62 0.86 -3.56 1.98
C ILE A 62 1.19 -4.72 1.06
N VAL A 63 0.22 -5.54 0.73
CA VAL A 63 0.37 -6.66 -0.20
C VAL A 63 -0.24 -6.27 -1.54
N LEU A 64 0.56 -6.35 -2.59
CA LEU A 64 0.20 -6.08 -3.98
C LEU A 64 0.18 -7.42 -4.73
N PRO A 65 -0.98 -8.02 -4.98
CA PRO A 65 -1.08 -9.32 -5.62
C PRO A 65 -0.74 -9.26 -7.12
N GLU A 66 -0.46 -10.41 -7.69
CA GLU A 66 -0.53 -10.62 -9.13
C GLU A 66 -1.99 -10.73 -9.54
N GLY A 67 -2.49 -9.80 -10.34
CA GLY A 67 -3.90 -9.77 -10.71
C GLY A 67 -4.82 -9.26 -9.59
N ALA A 68 -6.00 -9.87 -9.49
CA ALA A 68 -7.02 -9.45 -8.52
C ALA A 68 -6.70 -9.92 -7.10
N PRO A 69 -7.15 -9.18 -6.06
CA PRO A 69 -6.88 -9.51 -4.65
C PRO A 69 -7.38 -10.88 -4.22
N GLU A 70 -8.42 -11.38 -4.89
CA GLU A 70 -8.99 -12.70 -4.64
C GLU A 70 -7.99 -13.85 -4.93
N ALA A 71 -6.93 -13.55 -5.70
CA ALA A 71 -5.83 -14.49 -5.93
C ALA A 71 -4.94 -14.71 -4.70
N VAL A 72 -4.97 -13.79 -3.73
CA VAL A 72 -4.34 -13.99 -2.43
C VAL A 72 -5.38 -14.58 -1.50
N ASP A 73 -5.21 -15.86 -1.18
CA ASP A 73 -6.07 -16.56 -0.24
C ASP A 73 -6.12 -15.77 1.09
N GLU A 74 -7.34 -15.62 1.60
CA GLU A 74 -7.59 -14.99 2.90
C GLU A 74 -6.76 -15.64 4.02
N ARG A 75 -6.47 -16.94 3.88
CA ARG A 75 -5.58 -17.68 4.77
C ARG A 75 -4.15 -17.14 4.70
N ALA A 76 -3.60 -16.93 3.51
CA ALA A 76 -2.25 -16.36 3.35
C ALA A 76 -2.14 -14.95 3.96
N ALA A 77 -3.19 -14.12 3.81
CA ALA A 77 -3.23 -12.82 4.45
C ALA A 77 -3.26 -12.91 5.98
N ARG A 78 -3.95 -13.91 6.53
CA ARG A 78 -3.96 -14.18 7.98
C ARG A 78 -2.61 -14.70 8.47
N ASP A 79 -2.00 -15.65 7.76
CA ASP A 79 -0.69 -16.20 8.11
C ASP A 79 0.37 -15.07 8.17
N LEU A 80 0.31 -14.11 7.24
CA LEU A 80 1.14 -12.90 7.29
C LEU A 80 0.82 -12.03 8.51
N ALA A 81 -0.45 -11.86 8.85
CA ALA A 81 -0.85 -11.07 10.00
C ALA A 81 -0.50 -11.77 11.33
N GLU A 82 -0.55 -13.09 11.41
CA GLU A 82 -0.01 -13.89 12.52
C GLU A 82 1.52 -13.71 12.66
N GLY A 83 2.19 -13.39 11.55
CA GLY A 83 3.59 -12.99 11.51
C GLY A 83 3.89 -11.67 12.19
N GLY A 84 2.89 -10.96 12.75
CA GLY A 84 3.05 -9.72 13.51
C GLY A 84 2.84 -8.45 12.68
N PHE A 85 2.15 -8.55 11.54
CA PHE A 85 1.82 -7.40 10.70
C PHE A 85 0.33 -7.05 10.74
N ILE A 86 0.01 -5.80 10.46
CA ILE A 86 -1.28 -5.44 9.90
C ILE A 86 -1.17 -5.60 8.41
N VAL A 87 -1.94 -6.50 7.82
CA VAL A 87 -1.90 -6.79 6.39
C VAL A 87 -2.96 -5.96 5.68
N VAL A 88 -2.54 -5.22 4.67
CA VAL A 88 -3.43 -4.45 3.79
C VAL A 88 -3.27 -4.99 2.38
N LEU A 89 -4.26 -5.72 1.93
CA LEU A 89 -4.30 -6.30 0.59
C LEU A 89 -4.96 -5.28 -0.35
N ALA A 90 -4.18 -4.66 -1.22
CA ALA A 90 -4.67 -3.60 -2.10
C ALA A 90 -4.96 -4.12 -3.51
N ASP A 91 -6.20 -3.92 -3.97
CA ASP A 91 -6.53 -4.03 -5.39
C ASP A 91 -6.05 -2.77 -6.11
N ARG A 92 -5.84 -2.87 -7.40
CA ARG A 92 -5.40 -1.78 -8.26
C ARG A 92 -5.94 -1.95 -9.65
N ARG A 93 -6.04 -0.87 -10.36
CA ARG A 93 -6.33 -0.93 -11.80
C ARG A 93 -5.18 -1.64 -12.52
N ALA A 94 -5.51 -2.41 -13.53
CA ALA A 94 -4.57 -3.22 -14.29
C ALA A 94 -4.71 -2.96 -15.80
N ALA A 95 -3.74 -3.42 -16.57
CA ALA A 95 -3.83 -3.43 -18.02
C ALA A 95 -5.03 -4.32 -18.47
N PRO A 96 -5.66 -4.02 -19.63
CA PRO A 96 -5.35 -2.92 -20.55
C PRO A 96 -5.92 -1.55 -20.15
N ASP A 97 -6.86 -1.49 -19.19
CA ASP A 97 -7.61 -0.28 -18.87
C ASP A 97 -6.77 0.78 -18.14
N SER A 98 -5.68 0.35 -17.51
CA SER A 98 -4.79 1.24 -16.78
C SER A 98 -3.32 0.94 -17.10
N PRO A 99 -2.78 1.58 -18.17
CA PRO A 99 -1.40 1.35 -18.57
C PRO A 99 -0.41 1.90 -17.54
N HIS A 100 0.86 1.45 -17.65
CA HIS A 100 1.96 2.02 -16.89
C HIS A 100 2.00 3.56 -17.08
N PRO A 101 2.18 4.38 -16.04
CA PRO A 101 2.51 4.00 -14.66
C PRO A 101 1.30 3.99 -13.69
N ALA A 102 0.06 4.00 -14.17
CA ALA A 102 -1.11 4.22 -13.33
C ALA A 102 -1.25 3.21 -12.18
N PHE A 103 -0.94 1.93 -12.42
CA PHE A 103 -0.98 0.90 -11.38
C PHE A 103 0.03 1.13 -10.23
N ILE A 104 1.15 1.82 -10.51
CA ILE A 104 2.12 2.22 -9.47
C ILE A 104 1.55 3.39 -8.66
N GLY A 105 0.87 4.33 -9.33
CA GLY A 105 0.16 5.42 -8.67
C GLY A 105 -0.95 4.91 -7.74
N ASP A 106 -1.68 3.88 -8.15
CA ASP A 106 -2.68 3.22 -7.30
C ASP A 106 -2.04 2.61 -6.06
N ALA A 107 -0.94 1.89 -6.23
CA ALA A 107 -0.19 1.31 -5.11
C ALA A 107 0.34 2.40 -4.15
N ALA A 108 0.83 3.53 -4.68
CA ALA A 108 1.26 4.66 -3.87
C ALA A 108 0.10 5.28 -3.08
N THR A 109 -1.09 5.37 -3.70
CA THR A 109 -2.30 5.89 -3.04
C THR A 109 -2.78 4.95 -1.93
N ALA A 110 -2.70 3.63 -2.14
CA ALA A 110 -2.99 2.64 -1.10
C ALA A 110 -2.03 2.75 0.10
N VAL A 111 -0.73 2.98 -0.15
CA VAL A 111 0.26 3.27 0.91
C VAL A 111 -0.09 4.55 1.66
N ALA A 112 -0.46 5.62 0.96
CA ALA A 112 -0.86 6.89 1.57
C ALA A 112 -2.11 6.73 2.43
N TRP A 113 -3.09 5.97 1.96
CA TRP A 113 -4.29 5.62 2.72
C TRP A 113 -3.94 4.89 4.01
N ALA A 114 -3.12 3.86 3.95
CA ALA A 114 -2.69 3.07 5.11
C ALA A 114 -1.90 3.92 6.11
N LYS A 115 -1.01 4.80 5.64
CA LYS A 115 -0.26 5.74 6.49
C LYS A 115 -1.20 6.67 7.26
N THR A 116 -2.19 7.25 6.57
CA THR A 116 -3.15 8.18 7.17
C THR A 116 -4.06 7.49 8.21
N ARG A 117 -4.33 6.20 8.01
CA ARG A 117 -5.21 5.38 8.88
C ARG A 117 -4.44 4.46 9.83
N ALA A 118 -3.13 4.64 9.96
CA ALA A 118 -2.30 3.74 10.75
C ALA A 118 -2.80 3.59 12.20
N ASP A 119 -3.13 4.68 12.86
CA ASP A 119 -3.65 4.65 14.24
C ASP A 119 -4.99 3.91 14.34
N ASP A 120 -5.93 4.16 13.42
CA ASP A 120 -7.22 3.46 13.35
C ASP A 120 -7.05 1.94 13.14
N LEU A 121 -6.01 1.57 12.40
CA LEU A 121 -5.64 0.17 12.17
C LEU A 121 -4.91 -0.45 13.37
N GLY A 122 -4.44 0.33 14.33
CA GLY A 122 -3.54 -0.12 15.40
C GLY A 122 -2.13 -0.36 14.88
N GLY A 123 -1.73 0.36 13.83
CA GLY A 123 -0.44 0.26 13.17
C GLY A 123 0.50 1.41 13.51
N ASP A 124 1.69 1.33 12.96
CA ASP A 124 2.71 2.37 13.04
C ASP A 124 2.97 2.96 11.65
N ALA A 125 2.60 4.23 11.46
CA ALA A 125 2.79 4.96 10.22
C ALA A 125 4.26 5.12 9.79
N GLY A 126 5.19 4.92 10.71
CA GLY A 126 6.64 4.93 10.47
C GLY A 126 7.20 3.57 10.04
N ARG A 127 6.40 2.50 10.07
CA ARG A 127 6.83 1.12 9.79
C ARG A 127 5.93 0.46 8.75
N ILE A 128 5.95 1.01 7.53
CA ILE A 128 5.18 0.49 6.39
C ILE A 128 6.11 -0.25 5.44
N GLY A 129 5.84 -1.52 5.19
CA GLY A 129 6.48 -2.36 4.18
C GLY A 129 5.55 -2.65 3.01
N VAL A 130 6.13 -3.03 1.89
CA VAL A 130 5.37 -3.46 0.70
C VAL A 130 5.85 -4.84 0.27
N LEU A 131 4.92 -5.76 0.08
CA LEU A 131 5.14 -7.08 -0.49
C LEU A 131 4.41 -7.18 -1.82
N GLY A 132 5.14 -7.35 -2.90
CA GLY A 132 4.58 -7.52 -4.23
C GLY A 132 4.73 -8.95 -4.74
N LEU A 133 3.69 -9.49 -5.35
CA LEU A 133 3.65 -10.81 -5.96
C LEU A 133 3.53 -10.67 -7.48
N GLY A 134 4.36 -11.37 -8.24
CA GLY A 134 4.37 -11.28 -9.69
C GLY A 134 4.46 -9.83 -10.20
N GLU A 135 3.47 -9.36 -10.95
CA GLU A 135 3.40 -7.97 -11.42
C GLU A 135 3.31 -6.96 -10.26
N GLY A 136 2.70 -7.33 -9.14
CA GLY A 136 2.69 -6.52 -7.91
C GLY A 136 4.09 -6.27 -7.37
N GLY A 137 5.03 -7.20 -7.59
CA GLY A 137 6.44 -7.03 -7.25
C GLY A 137 7.08 -5.85 -7.95
N ARG A 138 6.70 -5.58 -9.19
CA ARG A 138 7.14 -4.40 -9.93
C ARG A 138 6.72 -3.11 -9.23
N ALA A 139 5.45 -3.00 -8.85
CA ALA A 139 4.96 -1.84 -8.14
C ALA A 139 5.66 -1.67 -6.78
N ALA A 140 5.87 -2.76 -6.03
CA ALA A 140 6.57 -2.74 -4.76
C ALA A 140 8.01 -2.18 -4.89
N LEU A 141 8.76 -2.65 -5.89
CA LEU A 141 10.11 -2.15 -6.17
C LEU A 141 10.10 -0.67 -6.57
N MET A 142 9.17 -0.26 -7.44
CA MET A 142 9.07 1.14 -7.86
C MET A 142 8.76 2.07 -6.69
N LEU A 143 7.90 1.68 -5.75
CA LEU A 143 7.62 2.47 -4.57
C LEU A 143 8.82 2.62 -3.64
N ALA A 144 9.69 1.61 -3.58
CA ALA A 144 10.91 1.66 -2.78
C ALA A 144 12.03 2.48 -3.43
N LEU A 145 12.14 2.42 -4.76
CA LEU A 145 13.26 2.98 -5.52
C LEU A 145 12.98 4.38 -6.06
N ASP A 146 11.71 4.67 -6.42
CA ASP A 146 11.30 5.96 -6.99
C ASP A 146 10.37 6.73 -6.05
N ARG A 147 10.93 7.66 -5.31
CA ARG A 147 10.20 8.48 -4.33
C ARG A 147 9.11 9.37 -4.93
N ARG A 148 9.14 9.64 -6.23
CA ARG A 148 8.18 10.53 -6.88
C ARG A 148 6.76 10.01 -6.77
N TYR A 149 6.56 8.69 -6.85
CA TYR A 149 5.23 8.08 -6.73
C TYR A 149 4.62 8.30 -5.33
N LEU A 150 5.39 8.05 -4.27
CA LEU A 150 4.94 8.28 -2.91
C LEU A 150 4.75 9.77 -2.61
N ALA A 151 5.61 10.63 -3.14
CA ALA A 151 5.47 12.08 -2.99
C ALA A 151 4.21 12.59 -3.69
N ALA A 152 3.92 12.13 -4.90
CA ALA A 152 2.70 12.48 -5.64
C ALA A 152 1.42 12.02 -4.92
N ALA A 153 1.48 10.90 -4.19
CA ALA A 153 0.38 10.40 -3.37
C ALA A 153 0.28 11.06 -1.97
N GLY A 154 1.14 12.04 -1.66
CA GLY A 154 1.13 12.72 -0.37
C GLY A 154 1.75 11.91 0.79
N ALA A 155 2.50 10.86 0.48
CA ALA A 155 3.15 10.01 1.47
C ALA A 155 4.67 9.85 1.23
N PRO A 156 5.43 10.96 1.14
CA PRO A 156 6.86 10.87 0.87
C PRO A 156 7.56 9.99 1.91
N ALA A 157 8.47 9.14 1.45
CA ALA A 157 9.28 8.24 2.27
C ALA A 157 8.47 7.32 3.22
N ALA A 158 7.20 7.01 2.87
CA ALA A 158 6.36 6.16 3.71
C ALA A 158 6.81 4.69 3.72
N VAL A 159 7.34 4.19 2.61
CA VAL A 159 7.82 2.80 2.50
C VAL A 159 9.21 2.69 3.12
N ARG A 160 9.33 1.79 4.09
CA ARG A 160 10.59 1.51 4.82
C ARG A 160 11.33 0.31 4.25
N ALA A 161 10.61 -0.62 3.63
CA ALA A 161 11.20 -1.79 2.97
C ALA A 161 10.22 -2.34 1.93
N ALA A 162 10.74 -3.00 0.89
CA ALA A 162 9.91 -3.69 -0.08
C ALA A 162 10.47 -5.08 -0.40
N ALA A 163 9.57 -6.04 -0.57
CA ALA A 163 9.90 -7.37 -1.06
C ALA A 163 9.12 -7.67 -2.33
N ALA A 164 9.77 -8.30 -3.29
CA ALA A 164 9.16 -8.73 -4.54
C ALA A 164 9.37 -10.23 -4.74
N LEU A 165 8.27 -10.95 -4.93
CA LEU A 165 8.20 -12.39 -5.14
C LEU A 165 7.70 -12.71 -6.54
N GLY A 166 8.32 -13.70 -7.17
CA GLY A 166 7.92 -14.19 -8.48
C GLY A 166 8.77 -13.66 -9.61
N ALA A 167 8.63 -14.32 -10.74
CA ALA A 167 9.37 -13.97 -11.94
C ALA A 167 9.06 -12.53 -12.33
N TYR A 168 10.06 -11.75 -12.23
CA TYR A 168 10.15 -10.50 -12.91
C TYR A 168 11.01 -10.70 -14.17
N PRO A 169 10.44 -11.17 -15.26
CA PRO A 169 11.12 -11.21 -16.52
C PRO A 169 10.76 -9.96 -17.31
N GLY A 170 11.31 -8.84 -16.95
CA GLY A 170 11.35 -7.73 -17.87
C GLY A 170 12.77 -7.64 -18.39
N PRO A 171 13.00 -7.61 -19.71
CA PRO A 171 14.29 -7.28 -20.27
C PRO A 171 14.65 -5.80 -20.06
N ASP A 172 13.88 -5.08 -19.30
CA ASP A 172 14.16 -3.69 -18.96
C ASP A 172 15.28 -3.62 -17.94
N ALA A 173 16.51 -3.49 -18.47
CA ALA A 173 17.71 -3.18 -17.68
C ALA A 173 17.51 -1.94 -16.79
N THR A 174 16.58 -1.07 -17.14
CA THR A 174 16.17 0.11 -16.35
C THR A 174 15.58 -0.24 -15.00
N PHE A 175 15.13 -1.48 -14.81
CA PHE A 175 14.49 -1.95 -13.57
C PHE A 175 15.47 -2.54 -12.56
N THR A 176 16.70 -2.79 -12.96
CA THR A 176 17.73 -3.41 -12.12
C THR A 176 18.75 -2.42 -11.58
N ASP A 177 18.73 -1.21 -12.09
CA ASP A 177 19.65 -0.15 -11.66
C ASP A 177 18.91 0.91 -10.82
N PRO A 178 19.10 0.91 -9.50
CA PRO A 178 18.54 1.94 -8.63
C PRO A 178 18.96 3.35 -9.01
N SER A 179 20.13 3.52 -9.66
CA SER A 179 20.62 4.84 -10.08
C SER A 179 19.77 5.47 -11.18
N ALA A 180 19.04 4.65 -11.95
CA ALA A 180 18.09 5.14 -12.95
C ALA A 180 16.87 5.84 -12.34
N TYR A 181 16.63 5.68 -11.04
CA TYR A 181 15.42 6.15 -10.34
C TYR A 181 15.65 7.24 -9.28
N GLY A 182 16.76 7.94 -9.32
CA GLY A 182 16.92 9.15 -8.50
C GLY A 182 17.88 9.07 -7.32
N GLY A 183 18.77 8.11 -7.31
CA GLY A 183 19.87 8.04 -6.35
C GLY A 183 19.68 6.95 -5.29
N ALA A 184 20.64 6.04 -5.28
CA ALA A 184 20.63 4.86 -4.40
C ALA A 184 20.71 5.18 -2.90
N SER A 185 21.14 6.40 -2.52
CA SER A 185 21.32 6.76 -1.12
C SER A 185 20.02 6.93 -0.33
N ASP A 186 18.91 7.10 -1.03
CA ASP A 186 17.64 7.47 -0.44
C ASP A 186 16.52 6.43 -0.65
N SER A 187 16.80 5.31 -1.32
CA SER A 187 15.83 4.24 -1.54
C SER A 187 15.65 3.37 -0.30
N ALA A 188 14.43 2.88 -0.13
CA ALA A 188 14.17 1.87 0.89
C ALA A 188 14.86 0.55 0.53
N PRO A 189 15.33 -0.24 1.51
CA PRO A 189 15.90 -1.56 1.26
C PRO A 189 14.91 -2.47 0.54
N VAL A 190 15.40 -3.25 -0.41
CA VAL A 190 14.60 -4.16 -1.23
C VAL A 190 15.14 -5.58 -1.18
N TRP A 191 14.20 -6.53 -1.17
CA TRP A 191 14.47 -7.94 -1.29
C TRP A 191 13.76 -8.53 -2.51
N ARG A 192 14.42 -9.46 -3.21
CA ARG A 192 13.85 -10.15 -4.37
C ARG A 192 14.09 -11.65 -4.26
N GLY A 193 13.05 -12.43 -4.51
CA GLY A 193 13.13 -13.88 -4.46
C GLY A 193 12.18 -14.57 -5.43
N ALA A 194 12.29 -15.90 -5.51
CA ALA A 194 11.41 -16.74 -6.29
C ALA A 194 9.97 -16.69 -5.77
N ALA A 195 8.98 -16.99 -6.62
CA ALA A 195 7.55 -16.96 -6.27
C ALA A 195 7.20 -17.75 -5.00
N GLY A 196 7.92 -18.83 -4.72
CA GLY A 196 7.67 -19.68 -3.54
C GLY A 196 8.39 -19.23 -2.27
N ASP A 197 9.24 -18.22 -2.29
CA ASP A 197 10.06 -17.83 -1.14
C ASP A 197 9.40 -16.74 -0.27
N LEU A 198 8.15 -16.97 0.09
CA LEU A 198 7.42 -16.06 0.98
C LEU A 198 8.10 -15.96 2.35
N ALA A 199 8.67 -17.05 2.85
CA ALA A 199 9.32 -17.08 4.16
C ALA A 199 10.53 -16.14 4.22
N GLY A 200 11.38 -16.13 3.18
CA GLY A 200 12.53 -15.22 3.07
C GLY A 200 12.09 -13.76 2.99
N ALA A 201 11.06 -13.46 2.20
CA ALA A 201 10.50 -12.12 2.10
C ALA A 201 9.95 -11.61 3.44
N VAL A 202 9.20 -12.45 4.16
CA VAL A 202 8.63 -12.13 5.47
C VAL A 202 9.73 -11.91 6.52
N ALA A 203 10.77 -12.76 6.53
CA ALA A 203 11.90 -12.60 7.43
C ALA A 203 12.62 -11.26 7.21
N PHE A 204 12.92 -10.94 5.94
CA PHE A 204 13.52 -9.65 5.57
C PHE A 204 12.65 -8.47 6.02
N LEU A 205 11.35 -8.50 5.70
CA LEU A 205 10.43 -7.40 6.04
C LEU A 205 10.30 -7.24 7.57
N ARG A 206 10.29 -8.34 8.31
CA ARG A 206 10.23 -8.30 9.78
C ARG A 206 11.46 -7.62 10.37
N GLU A 207 12.64 -7.94 9.87
CA GLU A 207 13.90 -7.32 10.30
C GLU A 207 13.94 -5.83 9.93
N ALA A 208 13.59 -5.48 8.70
CA ALA A 208 13.62 -4.10 8.19
C ALA A 208 12.56 -3.20 8.82
N LEU A 209 11.49 -3.76 9.40
CA LEU A 209 10.38 -3.03 10.03
C LEU A 209 10.39 -3.15 11.58
N ALA A 210 11.38 -3.78 12.14
CA ALA A 210 11.55 -3.83 13.60
C ALA A 210 11.92 -2.45 14.17
#